data_4905d9d9ca69006818132825be716d19
#
_entry.id   4905d9d9ca69006818132825be716d19
#
_cell.length_a   1.000
_cell.length_b   1.000
_cell.length_c   1.000
_cell.angle_alpha   90.00
_cell.angle_beta   90.00
_cell.angle_gamma   90.00
#
_symmetry.space_group_name_H-M   'P 1'
#
loop_
_entity.id
_entity.type
_entity.pdbx_description
1 polymer ?
#
loop_
_entity_poly.entity_id
_entity_poly.type
_entity_poly.pdbx_seq_one_letter_code
_entity_poly.pdbx_strand_id
1 'polypeptide(L)'
;MDEGEVVSIIGSSGSGKTTFLRCINFLEKADGGKITCDGDVIFDGSSTEKMSAKEIREKQLKFGFVFQQFNLFPQYSVLENIMLAPKLLAKERPDYKKNKEQILNEIKENALTLLEKAGLSDKTESYPCQLSGGQQQRVAIVRALALNPKIMLFDEPTSALDPELTNEVLKIIKSLADSRMTMVIVTHEMYFAKKHFRQSNIYGQRCCG
;
A
#
# COMPACT_ATOMS: atom_id res chain seq x y z
N MET A 1 8.37 8.34 12.76
CA MET A 1 8.18 9.09 11.50
C MET A 1 7.03 10.05 11.68
N ASP A 2 7.15 11.23 11.10
CA ASP A 2 6.13 12.27 11.18
C ASP A 2 5.13 12.16 10.02
N GLU A 3 3.97 12.82 10.14
CA GLU A 3 2.98 12.89 9.07
C GLU A 3 3.56 13.59 7.83
N GLY A 4 3.35 13.01 6.66
CA GLY A 4 3.93 13.48 5.40
C GLY A 4 5.41 13.14 5.21
N GLU A 5 6.02 12.37 6.12
CA GLU A 5 7.39 11.91 5.98
C GLU A 5 7.47 10.64 5.12
N VAL A 6 8.51 10.55 4.30
CA VAL A 6 8.82 9.35 3.52
C VAL A 6 10.10 8.73 4.05
N VAL A 7 10.00 7.49 4.52
CA VAL A 7 11.12 6.70 5.05
C VAL A 7 11.46 5.58 4.07
N SER A 8 12.73 5.52 3.66
CA SER A 8 13.26 4.41 2.84
C SER A 8 13.99 3.41 3.71
N ILE A 9 13.64 2.14 3.59
CA ILE A 9 14.29 1.02 4.24
C ILE A 9 15.20 0.34 3.23
N ILE A 10 16.49 0.32 3.52
CA ILE A 10 17.54 -0.23 2.66
C ILE A 10 18.29 -1.32 3.41
N GLY A 11 18.66 -2.39 2.72
CA GLY A 11 19.45 -3.48 3.31
C GLY A 11 19.61 -4.64 2.32
N SER A 12 20.47 -5.60 2.65
CA SER A 12 20.70 -6.80 1.81
C SER A 12 19.43 -7.65 1.66
N SER A 13 19.37 -8.45 0.61
CA SER A 13 18.30 -9.46 0.46
C SER A 13 18.31 -10.40 1.68
N GLY A 14 17.13 -10.79 2.16
CA GLY A 14 17.01 -11.65 3.34
C GLY A 14 17.21 -10.95 4.70
N SER A 15 17.40 -9.62 4.76
CA SER A 15 17.58 -8.88 6.03
C SER A 15 16.26 -8.61 6.80
N GLY A 16 15.13 -9.14 6.33
CA GLY A 16 13.84 -9.02 7.03
C GLY A 16 13.00 -7.80 6.68
N LYS A 17 13.38 -6.99 5.67
CA LYS A 17 12.65 -5.76 5.29
C LYS A 17 11.18 -6.00 4.97
N THR A 18 10.91 -6.97 4.10
CA THR A 18 9.55 -7.39 3.73
C THR A 18 8.77 -7.90 4.94
N THR A 19 9.40 -8.73 5.78
CA THR A 19 8.79 -9.24 7.02
C THR A 19 8.43 -8.08 7.96
N PHE A 20 9.32 -7.10 8.11
CA PHE A 20 9.06 -5.92 8.91
C PHE A 20 7.85 -5.12 8.40
N LEU A 21 7.77 -4.85 7.08
CA LEU A 21 6.59 -4.19 6.50
C LEU A 21 5.31 -4.98 6.73
N ARG A 22 5.36 -6.30 6.58
CA ARG A 22 4.21 -7.18 6.78
C ARG A 22 3.77 -7.21 8.25
N CYS A 23 4.69 -7.13 9.19
CA CYS A 23 4.36 -7.00 10.61
C CYS A 23 3.65 -5.67 10.90
N ILE A 24 4.09 -4.56 10.30
CA ILE A 24 3.43 -3.25 10.45
C ILE A 24 1.97 -3.31 9.98
N ASN A 25 1.70 -4.01 8.88
CA ASN A 25 0.34 -4.15 8.31
C ASN A 25 -0.40 -5.39 8.83
N PHE A 26 0.07 -6.05 9.88
CA PHE A 26 -0.58 -7.24 10.46
C PHE A 26 -0.80 -8.40 9.46
N LEU A 27 0.00 -8.46 8.39
CA LEU A 27 0.04 -9.60 7.46
C LEU A 27 0.91 -10.73 8.00
N GLU A 28 1.88 -10.40 8.85
CA GLU A 28 2.72 -11.31 9.61
C GLU A 28 2.60 -10.97 11.09
N LYS A 29 2.70 -11.98 11.94
CA LYS A 29 2.67 -11.78 13.39
C LYS A 29 4.07 -11.33 13.85
N ALA A 30 4.14 -10.18 14.51
CA ALA A 30 5.37 -9.77 15.16
C ALA A 30 5.57 -10.55 16.48
N ASP A 31 6.81 -10.96 16.77
CA ASP A 31 7.16 -11.68 18.00
C ASP A 31 7.19 -10.77 19.23
N GLY A 32 7.40 -9.48 19.02
CA GLY A 32 7.44 -8.49 20.12
C GLY A 32 7.54 -7.07 19.57
N GLY A 33 7.73 -6.11 20.48
CA GLY A 33 7.81 -4.70 20.15
C GLY A 33 6.46 -3.98 20.26
N LYS A 34 6.45 -2.71 19.84
CA LYS A 34 5.29 -1.84 19.93
C LYS A 34 5.16 -1.01 18.64
N ILE A 35 3.96 -0.96 18.10
CA ILE A 35 3.63 -0.12 16.95
C ILE A 35 2.63 0.93 17.41
N THR A 36 2.96 2.20 17.16
CA THR A 36 2.07 3.34 17.43
C THR A 36 1.74 4.07 16.13
N CYS A 37 0.51 4.51 15.98
CA CYS A 37 0.04 5.31 14.87
C CYS A 37 -0.89 6.40 15.40
N ASP A 38 -0.59 7.67 15.12
CA ASP A 38 -1.32 8.84 15.62
C ASP A 38 -1.44 8.91 17.15
N GLY A 39 -0.40 8.47 17.86
CA GLY A 39 -0.39 8.39 19.33
C GLY A 39 -1.07 7.14 19.90
N ASP A 40 -1.88 6.44 19.11
CA ASP A 40 -2.54 5.20 19.51
C ASP A 40 -1.61 3.99 19.38
N VAL A 41 -1.59 3.14 20.40
CA VAL A 41 -0.91 1.85 20.33
C VAL A 41 -1.74 0.89 19.50
N ILE A 42 -1.27 0.56 18.31
CA ILE A 42 -1.98 -0.37 17.42
C ILE A 42 -1.51 -1.82 17.58
N PHE A 43 -0.29 -2.02 18.06
CA PHE A 43 0.24 -3.33 18.45
C PHE A 43 1.16 -3.19 19.66
N ASP A 44 1.02 -4.12 20.60
CA ASP A 44 1.91 -4.27 21.76
C ASP A 44 2.20 -5.76 21.96
N GLY A 45 3.43 -6.17 21.68
CA GLY A 45 3.86 -7.57 21.80
C GLY A 45 3.95 -8.06 23.25
N SER A 46 3.92 -7.16 24.25
CA SER A 46 3.85 -7.51 25.67
C SER A 46 2.43 -7.79 26.15
N SER A 47 1.42 -7.41 25.36
CA SER A 47 0.01 -7.66 25.71
C SER A 47 -0.34 -9.13 25.53
N THR A 48 -0.99 -9.69 26.55
CA THR A 48 -1.55 -11.05 26.52
C THR A 48 -2.90 -11.12 25.80
N GLU A 49 -3.52 -9.97 25.53
CA GLU A 49 -4.81 -9.90 24.86
C GLU A 49 -4.68 -10.22 23.36
N LYS A 50 -5.51 -11.14 22.89
CA LYS A 50 -5.60 -11.48 21.49
C LYS A 50 -6.56 -10.51 20.80
N MET A 51 -6.05 -9.80 19.78
CA MET A 51 -6.91 -8.97 18.92
C MET A 51 -7.90 -9.83 18.16
N SER A 52 -9.14 -9.39 18.09
CA SER A 52 -10.16 -9.99 17.21
C SER A 52 -9.83 -9.71 15.75
N ALA A 53 -10.37 -10.54 14.85
CA ALA A 53 -10.22 -10.34 13.40
C ALA A 53 -10.76 -8.97 12.93
N LYS A 54 -11.80 -8.46 13.59
CA LYS A 54 -12.36 -7.13 13.33
C LYS A 54 -11.38 -6.02 13.69
N GLU A 55 -10.79 -6.07 14.88
CA GLU A 55 -9.79 -5.10 15.33
C GLU A 55 -8.54 -5.09 14.43
N ILE A 56 -8.05 -6.28 14.04
CA ILE A 56 -6.92 -6.39 13.09
C ILE A 56 -7.28 -5.70 11.78
N ARG A 57 -8.46 -5.97 11.23
CA ARG A 57 -8.92 -5.37 9.98
C ARG A 57 -9.03 -3.85 10.07
N GLU A 58 -9.60 -3.32 11.14
CA GLU A 58 -9.70 -1.87 11.38
C GLU A 58 -8.30 -1.21 11.43
N LYS A 59 -7.33 -1.90 12.05
CA LYS A 59 -5.93 -1.44 12.08
C LYS A 59 -5.27 -1.52 10.71
N GLN A 60 -5.50 -2.61 9.96
CA GLN A 60 -4.98 -2.77 8.59
C GLN A 60 -5.47 -1.66 7.65
N LEU A 61 -6.70 -1.18 7.81
CA LEU A 61 -7.25 -0.09 6.98
C LEU A 61 -6.53 1.25 7.15
N LYS A 62 -5.74 1.43 8.20
CA LYS A 62 -4.86 2.60 8.33
C LYS A 62 -3.71 2.57 7.32
N PHE A 63 -3.39 1.40 6.76
CA PHE A 63 -2.27 1.18 5.85
C PHE A 63 -2.73 0.78 4.46
N GLY A 64 -2.17 1.41 3.43
CA GLY A 64 -2.20 0.89 2.07
C GLY A 64 -0.94 0.07 1.83
N PHE A 65 -1.06 -1.17 1.35
CA PHE A 65 0.08 -2.03 1.08
C PHE A 65 0.23 -2.31 -0.42
N VAL A 66 1.42 -2.04 -0.95
CA VAL A 66 1.80 -2.33 -2.33
C VAL A 66 2.88 -3.39 -2.30
N PHE A 67 2.57 -4.55 -2.87
CA PHE A 67 3.46 -5.70 -2.90
C PHE A 67 4.49 -5.61 -4.03
N GLN A 68 5.55 -6.39 -3.92
CA GLN A 68 6.55 -6.60 -4.96
C GLN A 68 5.92 -7.16 -6.25
N GLN A 69 5.03 -8.14 -6.12
CA GLN A 69 4.17 -8.61 -7.19
C GLN A 69 2.87 -7.81 -7.17
N PHE A 70 2.29 -7.57 -8.32
CA PHE A 70 1.12 -6.68 -8.48
C PHE A 70 -0.13 -7.19 -7.75
N ASN A 71 -0.28 -8.51 -7.63
CA ASN A 71 -1.38 -9.20 -6.93
C ASN A 71 -2.77 -8.66 -7.31
N LEU A 72 -2.96 -8.34 -8.59
CA LEU A 72 -4.27 -8.00 -9.12
C LEU A 72 -5.12 -9.26 -9.26
N PHE A 73 -6.42 -9.10 -9.06
CA PHE A 73 -7.38 -10.18 -9.28
C PHE A 73 -7.60 -10.35 -10.80
N PRO A 74 -7.16 -11.47 -11.40
CA PRO A 74 -7.15 -11.63 -12.85
C PRO A 74 -8.55 -11.69 -13.47
N GLN A 75 -9.56 -12.06 -12.69
CA GLN A 75 -10.96 -12.16 -13.11
C GLN A 75 -11.71 -10.81 -13.08
N TYR A 76 -11.10 -9.77 -12.55
CA TYR A 76 -11.69 -8.43 -12.45
C TYR A 76 -11.01 -7.45 -13.39
N SER A 77 -11.78 -6.51 -13.96
CA SER A 77 -11.23 -5.37 -14.68
C SER A 77 -10.40 -4.47 -13.75
N VAL A 78 -9.67 -3.51 -14.33
CA VAL A 78 -8.92 -2.51 -13.58
C VAL A 78 -9.83 -1.76 -12.62
N LEU A 79 -10.96 -1.26 -13.09
CA LEU A 79 -11.92 -0.54 -12.28
C LEU A 79 -12.48 -1.41 -11.15
N GLU A 80 -12.83 -2.66 -11.44
CA GLU A 80 -13.34 -3.61 -10.44
C GLU A 80 -12.30 -3.95 -9.39
N ASN A 81 -11.02 -4.14 -9.76
CA ASN A 81 -9.92 -4.34 -8.83
C ASN A 81 -9.81 -3.21 -7.80
N ILE A 82 -9.97 -1.96 -8.25
CA ILE A 82 -9.87 -0.78 -7.39
C ILE A 82 -11.11 -0.64 -6.50
N MET A 83 -12.29 -0.88 -7.04
CA MET A 83 -13.55 -0.69 -6.34
C MET A 83 -13.90 -1.83 -5.36
N LEU A 84 -13.24 -3.00 -5.45
CA LEU A 84 -13.63 -4.21 -4.70
C LEU A 84 -13.64 -3.97 -3.19
N ALA A 85 -12.52 -3.53 -2.63
CA ALA A 85 -12.38 -3.32 -1.19
C ALA A 85 -13.27 -2.16 -0.68
N PRO A 86 -13.31 -0.98 -1.33
CA PRO A 86 -14.26 0.09 -0.97
C PRO A 86 -15.72 -0.37 -0.98
N LYS A 87 -16.16 -1.16 -1.97
CA LYS A 87 -17.51 -1.71 -2.02
C LYS A 87 -17.81 -2.66 -0.86
N LEU A 88 -16.83 -3.48 -0.45
CA LEU A 88 -16.99 -4.39 0.69
C LEU A 88 -17.12 -3.62 1.99
N LEU A 89 -16.29 -2.60 2.20
CA LEU A 89 -16.38 -1.73 3.39
C LEU A 89 -17.69 -0.94 3.43
N ALA A 90 -18.12 -0.42 2.29
CA ALA A 90 -19.37 0.31 2.21
C ALA A 90 -20.59 -0.51 2.63
N LYS A 91 -20.60 -1.84 2.40
CA LYS A 91 -21.68 -2.73 2.84
C LYS A 91 -21.85 -2.79 4.37
N GLU A 92 -20.81 -2.47 5.11
CA GLU A 92 -20.84 -2.47 6.59
C GLU A 92 -21.38 -1.15 7.16
N ARG A 93 -21.56 -0.13 6.33
CA ARG A 93 -22.13 1.17 6.75
C ARG A 93 -23.62 1.02 7.09
N PRO A 94 -24.09 1.66 8.18
CA PRO A 94 -25.51 1.61 8.57
C PRO A 94 -26.45 2.17 7.51
N ASP A 95 -25.99 3.18 6.75
CA ASP A 95 -26.74 3.88 5.72
C ASP A 95 -26.69 3.22 4.33
N TYR A 96 -25.90 2.13 4.17
CA TYR A 96 -25.67 1.50 2.86
C TYR A 96 -26.95 1.08 2.14
N LYS A 97 -27.89 0.46 2.86
CA LYS A 97 -29.15 -0.02 2.25
C LYS A 97 -29.99 1.14 1.70
N LYS A 98 -29.96 2.29 2.37
CA LYS A 98 -30.74 3.48 2.01
C LYS A 98 -30.11 4.27 0.86
N ASN A 99 -28.76 4.38 0.87
CA ASN A 99 -28.02 5.25 -0.03
C ASN A 99 -27.10 4.46 -1.00
N LYS A 100 -27.44 3.20 -1.28
CA LYS A 100 -26.55 2.27 -2.02
C LYS A 100 -26.05 2.82 -3.35
N GLU A 101 -26.96 3.38 -4.16
CA GLU A 101 -26.60 3.88 -5.49
C GLU A 101 -25.66 5.07 -5.40
N GLN A 102 -25.94 6.03 -4.54
CA GLN A 102 -25.05 7.17 -4.30
C GLN A 102 -23.68 6.73 -3.83
N ILE A 103 -23.60 5.84 -2.83
CA ILE A 103 -22.32 5.32 -2.29
C ILE A 103 -21.51 4.62 -3.38
N LEU A 104 -22.16 3.80 -4.22
CA LEU A 104 -21.45 3.11 -5.31
C LEU A 104 -20.95 4.07 -6.39
N ASN A 105 -21.71 5.14 -6.68
CA ASN A 105 -21.27 6.19 -7.59
C ASN A 105 -20.08 6.95 -7.04
N GLU A 106 -20.10 7.35 -5.76
CA GLU A 106 -18.96 8.00 -5.10
C GLU A 106 -17.69 7.14 -5.15
N ILE A 107 -17.82 5.83 -4.89
CA ILE A 107 -16.69 4.89 -4.99
C ILE A 107 -16.16 4.82 -6.42
N LYS A 108 -17.04 4.80 -7.42
CA LYS A 108 -16.65 4.76 -8.83
C LYS A 108 -15.94 6.04 -9.27
N GLU A 109 -16.47 7.19 -8.93
CA GLU A 109 -15.88 8.49 -9.26
C GLU A 109 -14.50 8.67 -8.61
N ASN A 110 -14.35 8.26 -7.35
CA ASN A 110 -13.04 8.26 -6.69
C ASN A 110 -12.05 7.34 -7.41
N ALA A 111 -12.47 6.13 -7.79
CA ALA A 111 -11.62 5.19 -8.51
C ALA A 111 -11.17 5.75 -9.87
N LEU A 112 -12.09 6.38 -10.63
CA LEU A 112 -11.78 7.01 -11.92
C LEU A 112 -10.82 8.20 -11.76
N THR A 113 -11.01 9.04 -10.75
CA THR A 113 -10.11 10.15 -10.44
C THR A 113 -8.69 9.67 -10.10
N LEU A 114 -8.58 8.57 -9.33
CA LEU A 114 -7.28 7.98 -9.01
C LEU A 114 -6.61 7.36 -10.25
N LEU A 115 -7.38 6.72 -11.13
CA LEU A 115 -6.89 6.18 -12.41
C LEU A 115 -6.40 7.29 -13.35
N GLU A 116 -7.10 8.41 -13.40
CA GLU A 116 -6.67 9.57 -14.18
C GLU A 116 -5.31 10.11 -13.70
N LYS A 117 -5.16 10.29 -12.38
CA LYS A 117 -3.88 10.71 -11.77
C LYS A 117 -2.75 9.72 -12.03
N ALA A 118 -3.06 8.43 -12.19
CA ALA A 118 -2.09 7.39 -12.54
C ALA A 118 -1.84 7.26 -14.06
N GLY A 119 -2.52 8.05 -14.90
CA GLY A 119 -2.42 7.97 -16.36
C GLY A 119 -2.96 6.66 -16.94
N LEU A 120 -4.08 6.16 -16.39
CA LEU A 120 -4.71 4.89 -16.76
C LEU A 120 -6.20 5.03 -17.11
N SER A 121 -6.65 6.21 -17.47
CA SER A 121 -8.08 6.48 -17.79
C SER A 121 -8.61 5.61 -18.93
N ASP A 122 -7.75 5.27 -19.89
CA ASP A 122 -8.07 4.43 -21.06
C ASP A 122 -8.08 2.91 -20.74
N LYS A 123 -7.72 2.51 -19.53
CA LYS A 123 -7.55 1.11 -19.12
C LYS A 123 -8.61 0.61 -18.12
N THR A 124 -9.64 1.41 -17.85
CA THR A 124 -10.67 1.10 -16.82
C THR A 124 -11.30 -0.28 -16.98
N GLU A 125 -11.61 -0.66 -18.22
CA GLU A 125 -12.26 -1.93 -18.57
C GLU A 125 -11.27 -3.04 -18.96
N SER A 126 -9.96 -2.74 -18.98
CA SER A 126 -8.92 -3.73 -19.28
C SER A 126 -8.76 -4.72 -18.12
N TYR A 127 -8.36 -5.95 -18.43
CA TYR A 127 -8.02 -6.98 -17.45
C TYR A 127 -6.50 -7.00 -17.19
N PRO A 128 -6.05 -7.53 -16.04
CA PRO A 128 -4.61 -7.57 -15.71
C PRO A 128 -3.72 -8.17 -16.79
N CYS A 129 -4.17 -9.21 -17.50
CA CYS A 129 -3.42 -9.84 -18.58
C CYS A 129 -3.22 -8.96 -19.82
N GLN A 130 -3.95 -7.85 -19.94
CA GLN A 130 -3.88 -6.89 -21.05
C GLN A 130 -2.99 -5.68 -20.70
N LEU A 131 -2.39 -5.67 -19.51
CA LEU A 131 -1.58 -4.56 -19.00
C LEU A 131 -0.09 -4.92 -18.98
N SER A 132 0.75 -3.92 -19.26
CA SER A 132 2.19 -4.04 -18.98
C SER A 132 2.45 -4.14 -17.47
N GLY A 133 3.62 -4.65 -17.06
CA GLY A 133 4.00 -4.74 -15.66
C GLY A 133 3.91 -3.38 -14.93
N GLY A 134 4.39 -2.30 -15.57
CA GLY A 134 4.29 -0.94 -15.00
C GLY A 134 2.84 -0.46 -14.87
N GLN A 135 1.96 -0.80 -15.81
CA GLN A 135 0.53 -0.52 -15.71
C GLN A 135 -0.11 -1.31 -14.56
N GLN A 136 0.21 -2.60 -14.43
CA GLN A 136 -0.29 -3.42 -13.33
C GLN A 136 0.14 -2.88 -11.97
N GLN A 137 1.39 -2.44 -11.83
CA GLN A 137 1.90 -1.85 -10.59
C GLN A 137 1.19 -0.52 -10.27
N ARG A 138 0.96 0.32 -11.28
CA ARG A 138 0.19 1.56 -11.09
C ARG A 138 -1.24 1.28 -10.65
N VAL A 139 -1.90 0.26 -11.19
CA VAL A 139 -3.23 -0.20 -10.72
C VAL A 139 -3.16 -0.69 -9.27
N ALA A 140 -2.12 -1.45 -8.89
CA ALA A 140 -1.94 -1.91 -7.51
C ALA A 140 -1.78 -0.74 -6.52
N ILE A 141 -1.04 0.31 -6.90
CA ILE A 141 -0.91 1.55 -6.11
C ILE A 141 -2.28 2.25 -5.97
N VAL A 142 -2.99 2.43 -7.08
CA VAL A 142 -4.33 3.07 -7.09
C VAL A 142 -5.32 2.26 -6.24
N ARG A 143 -5.29 0.93 -6.31
CA ARG A 143 -6.12 0.05 -5.48
C ARG A 143 -5.86 0.26 -3.99
N ALA A 144 -4.60 0.41 -3.58
CA ALA A 144 -4.26 0.69 -2.19
C ALA A 144 -4.73 2.09 -1.76
N LEU A 145 -4.59 3.10 -2.62
CA LEU A 145 -5.03 4.48 -2.37
C LEU A 145 -6.56 4.62 -2.28
N ALA A 146 -7.31 3.77 -2.98
CA ALA A 146 -8.78 3.82 -2.99
C ALA A 146 -9.43 3.56 -1.62
N LEU A 147 -8.67 3.00 -0.67
CA LEU A 147 -9.07 2.83 0.74
C LEU A 147 -8.79 4.05 1.61
N ASN A 148 -8.21 5.12 1.02
CA ASN A 148 -7.80 6.33 1.73
C ASN A 148 -6.95 6.06 2.98
N PRO A 149 -5.84 5.32 2.84
CA PRO A 149 -4.99 4.95 3.97
C PRO A 149 -4.25 6.17 4.53
N LYS A 150 -3.88 6.12 5.82
CA LYS A 150 -3.03 7.14 6.43
C LYS A 150 -1.55 6.98 6.06
N ILE A 151 -1.11 5.74 5.87
CA ILE A 151 0.29 5.39 5.58
C ILE A 151 0.32 4.41 4.42
N MET A 152 1.17 4.68 3.43
CA MET A 152 1.44 3.75 2.34
C MET A 152 2.71 2.95 2.61
N LEU A 153 2.62 1.64 2.48
CA LEU A 153 3.74 0.69 2.62
C LEU A 153 4.06 0.11 1.25
N PHE A 154 5.30 0.29 0.79
CA PHE A 154 5.77 -0.22 -0.50
C PHE A 154 6.85 -1.27 -0.29
N ASP A 155 6.59 -2.50 -0.70
CA ASP A 155 7.53 -3.62 -0.65
C ASP A 155 8.15 -3.84 -2.03
N GLU A 156 9.31 -3.23 -2.29
CA GLU A 156 10.06 -3.32 -3.55
C GLU A 156 9.20 -3.06 -4.81
N PRO A 157 8.51 -1.91 -4.91
CA PRO A 157 7.46 -1.67 -5.91
C PRO A 157 7.95 -1.69 -7.36
N THR A 158 9.26 -1.70 -7.61
CA THR A 158 9.86 -1.65 -8.95
C THR A 158 10.68 -2.89 -9.30
N SER A 159 10.91 -3.81 -8.37
CA SER A 159 11.82 -4.95 -8.56
C SER A 159 11.36 -5.97 -9.61
N ALA A 160 10.05 -6.02 -9.90
CA ALA A 160 9.46 -6.88 -10.93
C ALA A 160 9.28 -6.18 -12.29
N LEU A 161 9.91 -5.00 -12.49
CA LEU A 161 9.72 -4.17 -13.66
C LEU A 161 11.02 -3.98 -14.45
N ASP A 162 10.88 -3.83 -15.76
CA ASP A 162 11.96 -3.37 -16.62
C ASP A 162 12.34 -1.92 -16.29
N PRO A 163 13.62 -1.52 -16.51
CA PRO A 163 14.12 -0.17 -16.17
C PRO A 163 13.29 0.99 -16.78
N GLU A 164 12.75 0.80 -17.98
CA GLU A 164 11.91 1.81 -18.65
C GLU A 164 10.58 2.03 -17.88
N LEU A 165 9.95 0.94 -17.42
CA LEU A 165 8.68 0.97 -16.68
C LEU A 165 8.85 1.41 -15.22
N THR A 166 10.04 1.19 -14.64
CA THR A 166 10.40 1.64 -13.29
C THR A 166 10.18 3.14 -13.12
N ASN A 167 10.59 3.95 -14.10
CA ASN A 167 10.46 5.41 -14.04
C ASN A 167 9.00 5.89 -13.93
N GLU A 168 8.06 5.20 -14.54
CA GLU A 168 6.63 5.56 -14.47
C GLU A 168 6.07 5.33 -13.06
N VAL A 169 6.44 4.23 -12.43
CA VAL A 169 6.03 3.93 -11.05
C VAL A 169 6.67 4.89 -10.06
N LEU A 170 7.96 5.19 -10.23
CA LEU A 170 8.67 6.15 -9.38
C LEU A 170 8.10 7.58 -9.48
N LYS A 171 7.59 7.99 -10.65
CA LYS A 171 6.88 9.28 -10.80
C LYS A 171 5.62 9.35 -9.94
N ILE A 172 4.84 8.27 -9.88
CA ILE A 172 3.65 8.23 -9.01
C ILE A 172 4.06 8.29 -7.54
N ILE A 173 5.03 7.48 -7.12
CA ILE A 173 5.52 7.51 -5.73
C ILE A 173 6.01 8.91 -5.36
N LYS A 174 6.72 9.58 -6.27
CA LYS A 174 7.15 10.97 -6.07
C LYS A 174 5.96 11.92 -5.94
N SER A 175 4.94 11.81 -6.80
CA SER A 175 3.75 12.67 -6.70
C SER A 175 3.00 12.49 -5.37
N LEU A 176 2.99 11.27 -4.84
CA LEU A 176 2.44 10.99 -3.51
C LEU A 176 3.27 11.64 -2.40
N ALA A 177 4.61 11.61 -2.51
CA ALA A 177 5.50 12.32 -1.59
C ALA A 177 5.27 13.84 -1.63
N ASP A 178 5.17 14.41 -2.83
CA ASP A 178 4.90 15.83 -3.05
C ASP A 178 3.53 16.26 -2.47
N SER A 179 2.56 15.33 -2.43
CA SER A 179 1.25 15.53 -1.78
C SER A 179 1.25 15.28 -0.27
N ARG A 180 2.40 15.10 0.35
CA ARG A 180 2.60 14.81 1.78
C ARG A 180 1.95 13.50 2.26
N MET A 181 1.86 12.50 1.40
CA MET A 181 1.49 11.15 1.82
C MET A 181 2.60 10.57 2.70
N THR A 182 2.25 10.09 3.88
CA THR A 182 3.17 9.36 4.76
C THR A 182 3.47 7.98 4.17
N MET A 183 4.76 7.66 3.97
CA MET A 183 5.13 6.41 3.27
C MET A 183 6.34 5.73 3.89
N VAL A 184 6.32 4.39 3.88
CA VAL A 184 7.49 3.54 4.14
C VAL A 184 7.77 2.73 2.88
N ILE A 185 8.98 2.82 2.35
CA ILE A 185 9.36 2.21 1.08
C ILE A 185 10.56 1.31 1.28
N VAL A 186 10.40 0.01 1.05
CA VAL A 186 11.53 -0.92 0.86
C VAL A 186 11.92 -0.86 -0.61
N THR A 187 13.17 -0.50 -0.90
CA THR A 187 13.64 -0.37 -2.29
C THR A 187 15.13 -0.66 -2.42
N HIS A 188 15.52 -1.16 -3.58
CA HIS A 188 16.91 -1.26 -4.04
C HIS A 188 17.31 -0.06 -4.92
N GLU A 189 16.38 0.82 -5.25
CA GLU A 189 16.61 2.05 -6.04
C GLU A 189 17.31 3.13 -5.19
N MET A 190 18.59 2.91 -4.90
CA MET A 190 19.40 3.74 -4.01
C MET A 190 19.46 5.21 -4.42
N TYR A 191 19.55 5.47 -5.74
CA TYR A 191 19.62 6.84 -6.25
C TYR A 191 18.32 7.60 -6.02
N PHE A 192 17.19 6.96 -6.29
CA PHE A 192 15.88 7.54 -6.07
C PHE A 192 15.62 7.79 -4.58
N ALA A 193 15.92 6.81 -3.73
CA ALA A 193 15.77 6.93 -2.30
C ALA A 193 16.62 8.07 -1.72
N LYS A 194 17.90 8.19 -2.13
CA LYS A 194 18.82 9.24 -1.65
C LYS A 194 18.36 10.64 -2.02
N LYS A 195 17.82 10.80 -3.22
CA LYS A 195 17.47 12.13 -3.75
C LYS A 195 16.15 12.67 -3.17
N HIS A 196 15.23 11.82 -2.80
CA HIS A 196 13.85 12.22 -2.53
C HIS A 196 13.38 11.93 -1.11
N PHE A 197 14.06 11.06 -0.32
CA PHE A 197 13.52 10.58 0.94
C PHE A 197 14.54 10.57 2.07
N ARG A 198 14.04 10.63 3.32
CA ARG A 198 14.85 10.36 4.51
C ARG A 198 15.21 8.87 4.54
N GLN A 199 16.48 8.56 4.78
CA GLN A 199 16.96 7.19 4.79
C GLN A 199 17.01 6.62 6.20
N SER A 200 16.46 5.40 6.36
CA SER A 200 16.67 4.57 7.54
C SER A 200 17.32 3.27 7.09
N ASN A 201 18.56 3.02 7.51
CA ASN A 201 19.26 1.77 7.23
C ASN A 201 18.88 0.73 8.27
N ILE A 202 18.17 -0.31 7.87
CA ILE A 202 17.99 -1.50 8.71
C ILE A 202 19.14 -2.46 8.36
N TYR A 203 20.20 -2.44 9.16
CA TYR A 203 21.24 -3.47 9.13
C TYR A 203 20.73 -4.67 9.91
N GLY A 204 20.25 -5.69 9.23
CA GLY A 204 20.06 -7.00 9.82
C GLY A 204 21.43 -7.65 10.04
N GLN A 205 21.99 -7.57 11.24
CA GLN A 205 22.96 -8.58 11.64
C GLN A 205 22.17 -9.89 11.80
N ARG A 206 22.58 -10.92 11.03
CA ARG A 206 22.12 -12.27 11.31
C ARG A 206 22.62 -12.61 12.71
N CYS A 207 21.72 -12.74 13.67
CA CYS A 207 22.00 -13.51 14.88
C CYS A 207 22.19 -14.94 14.42
N CYS A 208 23.45 -15.35 14.20
CA CYS A 208 23.81 -16.75 14.16
C CYS A 208 23.68 -17.26 15.60
N GLY A 209 22.60 -17.99 15.89
CA GLY A 209 22.41 -18.81 17.05
C GLY A 209 22.11 -20.21 16.57
#